data_ddd08751c198582ffc38cda8ac3f4fb0
#
_entry.id   ddd08751c198582ffc38cda8ac3f4fb0
#
_cell.length_a   1.000
_cell.length_b   1.000
_cell.length_c   1.000
_cell.angle_alpha   90.00
_cell.angle_beta   90.00
_cell.angle_gamma   90.00
#
_symmetry.space_group_name_H-M   'P 1'
#
loop_
_entity.id
_entity.type
_entity.pdbx_description
1 polymer ?
#
loop_
_entity_poly.entity_id
_entity_poly.type
_entity_poly.pdbx_seq_one_letter_code
_entity_poly.pdbx_strand_id
1 'polypeptide(L)'
;LTFLIAFITSIIGPGDSLIRLSDYPVWLGISLSTILVLTAYGSVFNTVGLVLPKYGVYLCILFGIWEFLMGLFTITIPNSSITMLSISHWAIQIIDATVMIAWSDTALIQQQADAFGLETGISFFWHPPVHTLGTGNPFIALIISVVFILIFSVGMILIGQLIFRRKEIM
;
A
#
# COMPACT_ATOMS: atom_id res chain seq x y z
N LEU A 1 10.28 -7.56 11.00
CA LEU A 1 9.38 -8.48 11.69
C LEU A 1 8.44 -9.17 10.68
N THR A 2 7.74 -8.41 9.81
CA THR A 2 6.79 -8.93 8.82
C THR A 2 7.45 -9.94 7.86
N PHE A 3 8.66 -9.62 7.36
CA PHE A 3 9.44 -10.52 6.51
C PHE A 3 9.80 -11.83 7.23
N LEU A 4 10.17 -11.75 8.51
CA LEU A 4 10.54 -12.92 9.31
C LEU A 4 9.32 -13.81 9.59
N ILE A 5 8.17 -13.22 9.91
CA ILE A 5 6.91 -13.94 10.10
C ILE A 5 6.49 -14.62 8.80
N ALA A 6 6.59 -13.90 7.68
CA ALA A 6 6.28 -14.43 6.37
C ALA A 6 7.20 -15.59 5.97
N PHE A 7 8.49 -15.45 6.22
CA PHE A 7 9.47 -16.51 6.00
C PHE A 7 9.15 -17.76 6.84
N ILE A 8 8.85 -17.56 8.13
CA ILE A 8 8.48 -18.67 9.03
C ILE A 8 7.18 -19.34 8.58
N THR A 9 6.15 -18.56 8.20
CA THR A 9 4.87 -19.11 7.73
C THR A 9 5.00 -19.83 6.39
N SER A 10 5.91 -19.39 5.51
CA SER A 10 6.19 -20.11 4.25
C SER A 10 6.91 -21.44 4.46
N ILE A 11 7.65 -21.59 5.58
CA ILE A 11 8.31 -22.85 5.95
C ILE A 11 7.32 -23.84 6.57
N ILE A 12 6.33 -23.34 7.33
CA ILE A 12 5.40 -24.17 8.11
C ILE A 12 4.10 -24.49 7.33
N GLY A 13 3.86 -23.78 6.21
CA GLY A 13 2.64 -23.93 5.42
C GLY A 13 2.53 -25.32 4.77
N PRO A 14 1.30 -25.85 4.61
CA PRO A 14 1.06 -27.15 3.97
C PRO A 14 1.38 -27.05 2.47
N GLY A 15 2.48 -27.62 2.04
CA GLY A 15 2.87 -27.67 0.65
C GLY A 15 4.16 -28.47 0.44
N ASP A 16 4.29 -29.06 -0.74
CA ASP A 16 5.36 -29.99 -1.11
C ASP A 16 6.78 -29.36 -1.18
N SER A 17 6.91 -28.05 -0.97
CA SER A 17 8.20 -27.35 -0.96
C SER A 17 8.32 -26.43 0.25
N LEU A 18 9.37 -26.67 1.04
CA LEU A 18 9.74 -25.88 2.22
C LEU A 18 9.99 -24.37 1.93
N ILE A 19 10.27 -24.00 0.69
CA ILE A 19 10.51 -22.62 0.29
C ILE A 19 9.87 -22.39 -1.10
N ARG A 20 8.81 -21.62 -1.14
CA ARG A 20 8.22 -21.17 -2.41
C ARG A 20 8.93 -19.91 -2.89
N LEU A 21 9.90 -20.07 -3.77
CA LEU A 21 10.59 -18.94 -4.41
C LEU A 21 9.64 -18.05 -5.24
N SER A 22 8.53 -18.60 -5.70
CA SER A 22 7.47 -17.86 -6.40
C SER A 22 6.80 -16.79 -5.57
N ASP A 23 6.82 -16.92 -4.22
CA ASP A 23 6.17 -15.97 -3.32
C ASP A 23 7.10 -14.81 -2.92
N TYR A 24 8.39 -14.93 -3.23
CA TYR A 24 9.39 -13.92 -2.88
C TYR A 24 9.07 -12.51 -3.43
N PRO A 25 8.63 -12.33 -4.69
CA PRO A 25 8.22 -11.03 -5.19
C PRO A 25 7.08 -10.39 -4.39
N VAL A 26 6.12 -11.19 -3.91
CA VAL A 26 4.99 -10.70 -3.11
C VAL A 26 5.49 -10.13 -1.78
N TRP A 27 6.40 -10.84 -1.11
CA TRP A 27 6.99 -10.37 0.14
C TRP A 27 7.84 -9.11 -0.04
N LEU A 28 8.54 -9.01 -1.15
CA LEU A 28 9.25 -7.77 -1.52
C LEU A 28 8.26 -6.62 -1.75
N GLY A 29 7.16 -6.86 -2.44
CA GLY A 29 6.11 -5.88 -2.68
C GLY A 29 5.48 -5.37 -1.39
N ILE A 30 5.13 -6.28 -0.46
CA ILE A 30 4.59 -5.93 0.85
C ILE A 30 5.61 -5.10 1.64
N SER A 31 6.88 -5.50 1.63
CA SER A 31 7.96 -4.78 2.34
C SER A 31 8.17 -3.40 1.75
N LEU A 32 8.24 -3.29 0.43
CA LEU A 32 8.36 -2.02 -0.29
C LEU A 32 7.18 -1.10 0.00
N SER A 33 5.96 -1.59 -0.12
CA SER A 33 4.74 -0.86 0.19
C SER A 33 4.76 -0.34 1.63
N THR A 34 5.13 -1.18 2.60
CA THR A 34 5.20 -0.80 4.00
C THR A 34 6.22 0.32 4.24
N ILE A 35 7.42 0.24 3.67
CA ILE A 35 8.46 1.27 3.80
C ILE A 35 7.97 2.59 3.20
N LEU A 36 7.39 2.55 2.01
CA LEU A 36 6.88 3.73 1.32
C LEU A 36 5.75 4.41 2.11
N VAL A 37 4.81 3.62 2.62
CA VAL A 37 3.69 4.10 3.44
C VAL A 37 4.19 4.76 4.72
N LEU A 38 5.10 4.11 5.44
CA LEU A 38 5.69 4.68 6.66
C LEU A 38 6.43 5.99 6.37
N THR A 39 7.14 6.07 5.25
CA THR A 39 7.82 7.29 4.81
C THR A 39 6.81 8.39 4.49
N ALA A 40 5.73 8.07 3.78
CA ALA A 40 4.68 9.02 3.44
C ALA A 40 3.96 9.55 4.69
N TYR A 41 3.52 8.67 5.59
CA TYR A 41 2.88 9.09 6.84
C TYR A 41 3.83 9.88 7.73
N GLY A 42 5.08 9.46 7.85
CA GLY A 42 6.11 10.20 8.59
C GLY A 42 6.30 11.60 8.04
N SER A 43 6.32 11.77 6.72
CA SER A 43 6.43 13.08 6.08
C SER A 43 5.23 13.98 6.35
N VAL A 44 4.00 13.42 6.29
CA VAL A 44 2.76 14.14 6.62
C VAL A 44 2.76 14.58 8.07
N PHE A 45 2.98 13.67 9.00
CA PHE A 45 2.93 13.96 10.44
C PHE A 45 3.98 14.98 10.86
N ASN A 46 5.18 14.86 10.30
CA ASN A 46 6.25 15.82 10.54
C ASN A 46 5.87 17.22 10.02
N THR A 47 5.37 17.30 8.80
CA THR A 47 4.95 18.57 8.19
C THR A 47 3.78 19.19 8.95
N VAL A 48 2.75 18.42 9.28
CA VAL A 48 1.58 18.90 10.04
C VAL A 48 2.00 19.39 11.43
N GLY A 49 2.89 18.66 12.11
CA GLY A 49 3.44 19.08 13.41
C GLY A 49 4.20 20.40 13.36
N LEU A 50 4.95 20.65 12.25
CA LEU A 50 5.67 21.91 12.04
C LEU A 50 4.73 23.08 11.70
N VAL A 51 3.71 22.83 10.90
CA VAL A 51 2.75 23.86 10.46
C VAL A 51 1.86 24.31 11.59
N LEU A 52 1.28 23.38 12.32
CA LEU A 52 0.27 23.62 13.36
C LEU A 52 0.62 22.89 14.67
N PRO A 53 1.65 23.38 15.42
CA PRO A 53 2.13 22.70 16.61
C PRO A 53 1.04 22.44 17.67
N LYS A 54 0.08 23.35 17.76
CA LYS A 54 -1.02 23.28 18.75
C LYS A 54 -2.10 22.25 18.37
N TYR A 55 -2.36 22.08 17.08
CA TYR A 55 -3.46 21.25 16.54
C TYR A 55 -2.98 20.05 15.75
N GLY A 56 -1.68 19.87 15.58
CA GLY A 56 -1.07 18.84 14.74
C GLY A 56 -1.54 17.43 15.08
N VAL A 57 -1.64 17.10 16.37
CA VAL A 57 -2.10 15.78 16.83
C VAL A 57 -3.53 15.48 16.37
N TYR A 58 -4.45 16.45 16.49
CA TYR A 58 -5.84 16.29 16.07
C TYR A 58 -5.95 16.09 14.55
N LEU A 59 -5.16 16.85 13.78
CA LEU A 59 -5.12 16.71 12.34
C LEU A 59 -4.53 15.38 11.89
N CYS A 60 -3.52 14.88 12.59
CA CYS A 60 -2.96 13.55 12.33
C CYS A 60 -3.97 12.44 12.60
N ILE A 61 -4.78 12.56 13.67
CA ILE A 61 -5.85 11.61 13.96
C ILE A 61 -6.92 11.66 12.86
N LEU A 62 -7.36 12.85 12.46
CA LEU A 62 -8.36 13.03 11.40
C LEU A 62 -7.84 12.46 10.07
N PHE A 63 -6.58 12.71 9.74
CA PHE A 63 -5.93 12.12 8.57
C PHE A 63 -5.86 10.59 8.65
N GLY A 64 -5.54 10.03 9.82
CA GLY A 64 -5.54 8.59 10.04
C GLY A 64 -6.93 7.96 9.83
N ILE A 65 -7.99 8.62 10.32
CA ILE A 65 -9.38 8.18 10.08
C ILE A 65 -9.71 8.23 8.59
N TRP A 66 -9.33 9.32 7.90
CA TRP A 66 -9.50 9.43 6.44
C TRP A 66 -8.82 8.29 5.70
N GLU A 67 -7.54 8.04 5.99
CA GLU A 67 -6.75 6.98 5.35
C GLU A 67 -7.35 5.59 5.61
N PHE A 68 -7.81 5.33 6.83
CA PHE A 68 -8.48 4.08 7.18
C PHE A 68 -9.76 3.88 6.36
N LEU A 69 -10.62 4.90 6.28
CA LEU A 69 -11.85 4.84 5.47
C LEU A 69 -11.55 4.67 3.98
N MET A 70 -10.56 5.39 3.46
CA MET A 70 -10.16 5.27 2.06
C MET A 70 -9.55 3.92 1.74
N GLY A 71 -8.79 3.33 2.67
CA GLY A 71 -8.29 1.96 2.56
C GLY A 71 -9.42 0.95 2.45
N LEU A 72 -10.45 1.05 3.29
CA LEU A 72 -11.64 0.21 3.20
C LEU A 72 -12.39 0.42 1.87
N PHE A 73 -12.56 1.67 1.42
CA PHE A 73 -13.22 1.94 0.15
C PHE A 73 -12.42 1.42 -1.06
N THR A 74 -11.12 1.44 -1.00
CA THR A 74 -10.28 0.86 -2.05
C THR A 74 -10.55 -0.63 -2.22
N ILE A 75 -10.78 -1.34 -1.11
CA ILE A 75 -11.07 -2.77 -1.13
C ILE A 75 -12.53 -3.04 -1.55
N THR A 76 -13.49 -2.21 -1.10
CA THR A 76 -14.93 -2.46 -1.30
C THR A 76 -15.49 -1.84 -2.58
N ILE A 77 -14.92 -0.74 -3.06
CA ILE A 77 -15.38 0.02 -4.23
C ILE A 77 -14.20 0.30 -5.16
N PRO A 78 -13.77 -0.69 -5.94
CA PRO A 78 -12.50 -0.63 -6.67
C PRO A 78 -12.40 0.48 -7.72
N ASN A 79 -13.51 1.03 -8.20
CA ASN A 79 -13.54 2.06 -9.26
C ASN A 79 -13.72 3.49 -8.75
N SER A 80 -13.55 3.74 -7.47
CA SER A 80 -13.74 5.08 -6.91
C SER A 80 -12.52 5.97 -7.15
N SER A 81 -12.70 7.06 -7.90
CA SER A 81 -11.63 8.06 -8.09
C SER A 81 -11.24 8.77 -6.79
N ILE A 82 -12.12 8.78 -5.78
CA ILE A 82 -11.86 9.43 -4.49
C ILE A 82 -10.75 8.69 -3.73
N THR A 83 -10.66 7.37 -3.85
CA THR A 83 -9.65 6.58 -3.17
C THR A 83 -8.23 6.90 -3.63
N MET A 84 -8.07 7.41 -4.87
CA MET A 84 -6.76 7.83 -5.40
C MET A 84 -6.14 9.00 -4.61
N LEU A 85 -6.92 9.72 -3.79
CA LEU A 85 -6.42 10.78 -2.91
C LEU A 85 -5.81 10.26 -1.61
N SER A 86 -5.73 8.95 -1.42
CA SER A 86 -5.25 8.29 -0.22
C SER A 86 -3.93 7.56 -0.48
N ILE A 87 -3.04 7.60 0.50
CA ILE A 87 -1.78 6.83 0.48
C ILE A 87 -2.09 5.33 0.51
N SER A 88 -3.10 4.93 1.28
CA SER A 88 -3.55 3.55 1.42
C SER A 88 -3.96 2.93 0.09
N HIS A 89 -4.62 3.70 -0.79
CA HIS A 89 -4.98 3.24 -2.14
C HIS A 89 -3.74 2.82 -2.95
N TRP A 90 -2.73 3.68 -3.00
CA TRP A 90 -1.52 3.41 -3.76
C TRP A 90 -0.69 2.28 -3.14
N ALA A 91 -0.73 2.16 -1.81
CA ALA A 91 -0.08 1.06 -1.09
C ALA A 91 -0.70 -0.30 -1.43
N ILE A 92 -2.02 -0.38 -1.45
CA ILE A 92 -2.76 -1.59 -1.84
C ILE A 92 -2.45 -1.95 -3.29
N GLN A 93 -2.40 -0.96 -4.19
CA GLN A 93 -2.05 -1.20 -5.59
C GLN A 93 -0.63 -1.74 -5.81
N ILE A 94 0.35 -1.32 -4.98
CA ILE A 94 1.71 -1.91 -5.03
C ILE A 94 1.63 -3.40 -4.71
N ILE A 95 0.87 -3.77 -3.68
CA ILE A 95 0.72 -5.16 -3.27
C ILE A 95 0.00 -5.95 -4.37
N ASP A 96 -1.13 -5.46 -4.85
CA ASP A 96 -1.91 -6.12 -5.91
C ASP A 96 -1.11 -6.31 -7.20
N ALA A 97 -0.41 -5.27 -7.64
CA ALA A 97 0.45 -5.35 -8.81
C ALA A 97 1.57 -6.37 -8.64
N THR A 98 2.16 -6.46 -7.45
CA THR A 98 3.23 -7.43 -7.17
C THR A 98 2.71 -8.85 -7.16
N VAL A 99 1.52 -9.06 -6.61
CA VAL A 99 0.86 -10.37 -6.60
C VAL A 99 0.54 -10.81 -8.04
N MET A 100 0.01 -9.92 -8.87
CA MET A 100 -0.27 -10.23 -10.28
C MET A 100 0.99 -10.51 -11.10
N ILE A 101 2.12 -9.87 -10.78
CA ILE A 101 3.40 -10.16 -11.40
C ILE A 101 3.94 -11.53 -10.97
N ALA A 102 3.83 -11.84 -9.68
CA ALA A 102 4.35 -13.07 -9.10
C ALA A 102 3.50 -14.30 -9.47
N TRP A 103 2.19 -14.11 -9.44
CA TRP A 103 1.20 -15.15 -9.71
C TRP A 103 0.38 -14.75 -10.94
N SER A 104 1.00 -14.87 -12.10
CA SER A 104 0.36 -14.53 -13.39
C SER A 104 -0.84 -15.44 -13.74
N ASP A 105 -0.93 -16.59 -13.07
CA ASP A 105 -2.04 -17.52 -13.23
C ASP A 105 -3.07 -17.33 -12.11
N THR A 106 -4.13 -16.58 -12.41
CA THR A 106 -5.24 -16.36 -11.49
C THR A 106 -5.97 -17.65 -11.08
N ALA A 107 -5.83 -18.72 -11.88
CA ALA A 107 -6.39 -20.03 -11.57
C ALA A 107 -5.79 -20.63 -10.29
N LEU A 108 -4.51 -20.37 -9.98
CA LEU A 108 -3.88 -20.82 -8.74
C LEU A 108 -4.45 -20.15 -7.51
N ILE A 109 -4.76 -18.84 -7.62
CA ILE A 109 -5.37 -18.08 -6.51
C ILE A 109 -6.77 -18.60 -6.26
N GLN A 110 -7.53 -18.84 -7.32
CA GLN A 110 -8.89 -19.38 -7.25
C GLN A 110 -8.89 -20.80 -6.67
N GLN A 111 -7.97 -21.65 -7.11
CA GLN A 111 -7.81 -23.00 -6.58
C GLN A 111 -7.44 -23.03 -5.09
N GLN A 112 -6.61 -22.07 -4.63
CA GLN A 112 -6.30 -21.94 -3.21
C GLN A 112 -7.50 -21.40 -2.42
N ALA A 113 -8.25 -20.46 -2.98
CA ALA A 113 -9.47 -19.95 -2.39
C ALA A 113 -10.51 -21.07 -2.18
N ASP A 114 -10.70 -21.88 -3.22
CA ASP A 114 -11.60 -23.04 -3.20
C ASP A 114 -11.17 -24.07 -2.14
N ALA A 115 -9.87 -24.35 -2.06
CA ALA A 115 -9.30 -25.28 -1.09
C ALA A 115 -9.51 -24.85 0.38
N PHE A 116 -9.60 -23.53 0.63
CA PHE A 116 -9.86 -22.98 1.97
C PHE A 116 -11.34 -22.65 2.22
N GLY A 117 -12.24 -22.93 1.27
CA GLY A 117 -13.66 -22.57 1.37
C GLY A 117 -13.91 -21.06 1.40
N LEU A 118 -13.01 -20.28 0.83
CA LEU A 118 -13.01 -18.82 0.86
C LEU A 118 -13.48 -18.20 -0.46
N GLU A 119 -14.23 -18.94 -1.28
CA GLU A 119 -14.69 -18.51 -2.61
C GLU A 119 -15.29 -17.09 -2.62
N THR A 120 -16.08 -16.77 -1.62
CA THR A 120 -16.69 -15.45 -1.46
C THR A 120 -15.77 -14.43 -0.77
N GLY A 121 -14.85 -14.89 0.08
CA GLY A 121 -13.96 -14.02 0.85
C GLY A 121 -12.82 -13.44 0.02
N ILE A 122 -12.18 -14.25 -0.83
CA ILE A 122 -11.06 -13.79 -1.64
C ILE A 122 -11.53 -12.89 -2.78
N SER A 123 -12.66 -13.18 -3.42
CA SER A 123 -13.23 -12.28 -4.42
C SER A 123 -13.61 -10.92 -3.84
N PHE A 124 -13.96 -10.85 -2.56
CA PHE A 124 -14.26 -9.60 -1.87
C PHE A 124 -13.01 -8.77 -1.55
N PHE A 125 -11.90 -9.42 -1.18
CA PHE A 125 -10.64 -8.76 -0.81
C PHE A 125 -9.65 -8.62 -1.97
N TRP A 126 -9.84 -9.40 -3.05
CA TRP A 126 -8.97 -9.39 -4.21
C TRP A 126 -9.55 -8.55 -5.33
N HIS A 127 -8.96 -7.40 -5.53
CA HIS A 127 -9.26 -6.57 -6.70
C HIS A 127 -8.00 -6.42 -7.53
N PRO A 128 -7.92 -7.05 -8.71
CA PRO A 128 -6.78 -6.85 -9.60
C PRO A 128 -6.66 -5.36 -9.96
N PRO A 129 -5.44 -4.82 -10.10
CA PRO A 129 -5.19 -3.40 -10.39
C PRO A 129 -5.63 -2.99 -11.81
N VAL A 130 -6.72 -3.54 -12.30
CA VAL A 130 -7.31 -3.26 -13.62
C VAL A 130 -7.61 -1.77 -13.76
N HIS A 131 -7.70 -1.06 -12.64
CA HIS A 131 -8.20 0.30 -12.58
C HIS A 131 -7.11 1.37 -12.57
N THR A 132 -5.84 0.98 -12.48
CA THR A 132 -4.76 1.95 -12.46
C THR A 132 -4.64 2.62 -13.81
N LEU A 133 -5.34 3.72 -13.97
CA LEU A 133 -5.33 4.55 -15.18
C LEU A 133 -5.71 3.80 -16.48
N GLY A 134 -6.42 2.67 -16.38
CA GLY A 134 -6.85 1.89 -17.54
C GLY A 134 -5.75 1.17 -18.29
N THR A 135 -4.54 1.06 -17.72
CA THR A 135 -3.41 0.44 -18.41
C THR A 135 -3.47 -1.08 -18.46
N GLY A 136 -4.18 -1.72 -17.53
CA GLY A 136 -4.27 -3.19 -17.43
C GLY A 136 -2.93 -3.93 -17.23
N ASN A 137 -1.82 -3.19 -17.13
CA ASN A 137 -0.49 -3.75 -17.01
C ASN A 137 0.02 -3.61 -15.56
N PRO A 138 0.27 -4.72 -14.84
CA PRO A 138 0.67 -4.68 -13.44
C PRO A 138 2.04 -4.00 -13.23
N PHE A 139 2.98 -4.07 -14.17
CA PHE A 139 4.25 -3.36 -14.06
C PHE A 139 4.08 -1.85 -14.10
N ILE A 140 3.22 -1.36 -14.98
CA ILE A 140 2.92 0.07 -15.08
C ILE A 140 2.21 0.55 -13.80
N ALA A 141 1.25 -0.23 -13.31
CA ALA A 141 0.56 0.03 -12.06
C ALA A 141 1.53 0.13 -10.87
N LEU A 142 2.47 -0.81 -10.76
CA LEU A 142 3.50 -0.80 -9.73
C LEU A 142 4.36 0.46 -9.79
N ILE A 143 4.88 0.79 -10.97
CA ILE A 143 5.75 1.97 -11.16
C ILE A 143 5.01 3.25 -10.81
N ILE A 144 3.78 3.44 -11.31
CA ILE A 144 2.99 4.64 -11.04
C ILE A 144 2.72 4.78 -9.54
N SER A 145 2.34 3.71 -8.86
CA SER A 145 2.04 3.73 -7.43
C SER A 145 3.28 4.09 -6.59
N VAL A 146 4.43 3.49 -6.90
CA VAL A 146 5.70 3.79 -6.23
C VAL A 146 6.09 5.25 -6.45
N VAL A 147 6.06 5.72 -7.70
CA VAL A 147 6.42 7.10 -8.07
C VAL A 147 5.48 8.10 -7.40
N PHE A 148 4.17 7.82 -7.36
CA PHE A 148 3.21 8.68 -6.70
C PHE A 148 3.52 8.86 -5.21
N ILE A 149 3.74 7.77 -4.46
CA ILE A 149 4.05 7.83 -3.03
C ILE A 149 5.38 8.57 -2.80
N LEU A 150 6.39 8.35 -3.64
CA LEU A 150 7.67 9.04 -3.54
C LEU A 150 7.52 10.55 -3.79
N ILE A 151 6.85 10.96 -4.85
CA ILE A 151 6.60 12.38 -5.17
C ILE A 151 5.82 13.04 -4.03
N PHE A 152 4.79 12.36 -3.52
CA PHE A 152 4.00 12.85 -2.40
C PHE A 152 4.87 13.05 -1.15
N SER A 153 5.69 12.05 -0.79
CA SER A 153 6.57 12.10 0.39
C SER A 153 7.60 13.23 0.28
N VAL A 154 8.26 13.34 -0.88
CA VAL A 154 9.23 14.41 -1.15
C VAL A 154 8.56 15.77 -1.10
N GLY A 155 7.39 15.92 -1.71
CA GLY A 155 6.61 17.16 -1.68
C GLY A 155 6.28 17.59 -0.25
N MET A 156 5.83 16.68 0.60
CA MET A 156 5.54 16.96 2.00
C MET A 156 6.80 17.39 2.79
N ILE A 157 7.93 16.73 2.56
CA ILE A 157 9.21 17.10 3.20
C ILE A 157 9.64 18.49 2.78
N LEU A 158 9.55 18.83 1.48
CA LEU A 158 9.91 20.16 0.96
C LEU A 158 9.02 21.26 1.55
N ILE A 159 7.70 21.00 1.64
CA ILE A 159 6.77 21.93 2.30
C ILE A 159 7.17 22.15 3.75
N GLY A 160 7.46 21.06 4.48
CA GLY A 160 7.92 21.15 5.87
C GLY A 160 9.20 21.97 6.02
N GLN A 161 10.19 21.77 5.14
CA GLN A 161 11.44 22.53 5.15
C GLN A 161 11.22 24.02 4.85
N LEU A 162 10.38 24.35 3.87
CA LEU A 162 10.07 25.75 3.54
C LEU A 162 9.41 26.48 4.71
N ILE A 163 8.50 25.82 5.42
CA ILE A 163 7.84 26.40 6.58
C ILE A 163 8.81 26.57 7.74
N PHE A 164 9.66 25.59 7.98
CA PHE A 164 10.68 25.66 9.04
C PHE A 164 11.62 26.85 8.80
N ARG A 165 12.17 26.99 7.60
CA ARG A 165 13.04 28.14 7.24
C ARG A 165 12.37 29.48 7.45
N ARG A 166 11.08 29.63 7.15
CA ARG A 166 10.36 30.89 7.37
C ARG A 166 10.20 31.23 8.84
N LYS A 167 10.06 30.22 9.72
CA LYS A 167 9.95 30.43 11.17
C LYS A 167 11.27 30.79 11.84
N GLU A 168 12.41 30.40 11.29
CA GLU A 168 13.73 30.77 11.82
C GLU A 168 14.15 32.20 11.47
N ILE A 169 13.54 32.81 10.45
CA ILE A 169 13.90 34.15 9.96
C ILE A 169 13.04 35.24 10.65
N MET A 170 11.97 34.85 11.36
CA MET A 170 11.14 35.76 12.15
C MET A 170 11.51 35.69 13.63
#